data_f344123459497dcac8a279e729ec2d05
#
_entry.id   f344123459497dcac8a279e729ec2d05
#
_cell.length_a   1.000
_cell.length_b   1.000
_cell.length_c   1.000
_cell.angle_alpha   90.00
_cell.angle_beta   90.00
_cell.angle_gamma   90.00
#
_symmetry.space_group_name_H-M   'P 1'
#
loop_
_entity.id
_entity.type
_entity.pdbx_description
1 polymer ?
#
loop_
_entity_poly.entity_id
_entity_poly.type
_entity_poly.pdbx_seq_one_letter_code
_entity_poly.pdbx_strand_id
1 'polypeptide(L)'
;MKGHFATLKKLRKENPYPSEDYCCPICERDIKEISQYGQVKLSKWVLDHCHHTETFRGWICHHCNTGLGGFKDDLTKVKRAVIYLKKHKEKMDEINT
;
A
#
# COMPACT_ATOMS: atom_id res chain seq x y z
N MET A 1 -5.79 -3.05 22.86
CA MET A 1 -4.76 -4.07 22.95
C MET A 1 -3.38 -3.46 23.02
N LYS A 2 -2.67 -3.82 24.06
CA LYS A 2 -1.35 -3.25 24.35
C LYS A 2 -0.33 -3.50 23.24
N GLY A 3 -0.39 -4.66 22.59
CA GLY A 3 0.59 -5.06 21.58
C GLY A 3 0.60 -4.25 20.31
N HIS A 4 -0.56 -3.79 19.85
CA HIS A 4 -0.66 -3.06 18.58
C HIS A 4 0.07 -1.71 18.63
N PHE A 5 -0.21 -0.89 19.64
CA PHE A 5 0.45 0.41 19.78
C PHE A 5 1.95 0.28 20.05
N ALA A 6 2.32 -0.67 20.89
CA ALA A 6 3.73 -0.94 21.19
C ALA A 6 4.48 -1.36 19.93
N THR A 7 3.85 -2.21 19.11
CA THR A 7 4.42 -2.67 17.84
C THR A 7 4.62 -1.50 16.86
N LEU A 8 3.61 -0.67 16.66
CA LEU A 8 3.73 0.48 15.77
C LEU A 8 4.81 1.46 16.19
N LYS A 9 4.87 1.76 17.49
CA LYS A 9 5.89 2.67 18.03
C LYS A 9 7.30 2.11 17.78
N LYS A 10 7.48 0.82 18.05
CA LYS A 10 8.74 0.13 17.82
C LYS A 10 9.15 0.15 16.36
N LEU A 11 8.22 -0.17 15.47
CA LEU A 11 8.47 -0.22 14.04
C LEU A 11 8.80 1.15 13.45
N ARG A 12 8.15 2.21 13.92
CA ARG A 12 8.46 3.58 13.51
C ARG A 12 9.86 4.00 13.95
N LYS A 13 10.27 3.56 15.12
CA LYS A 13 11.61 3.85 15.63
C LYS A 13 12.68 3.13 14.82
N GLU A 14 12.42 1.88 14.45
CA GLU A 14 13.35 1.04 13.69
C GLU A 14 13.37 1.37 12.20
N ASN A 15 12.27 1.93 11.68
CA ASN A 15 12.11 2.21 10.26
C ASN A 15 11.69 3.67 10.09
N PRO A 16 12.67 4.57 9.91
CA PRO A 16 12.37 6.01 9.83
C PRO A 16 11.50 6.36 8.63
N TYR A 17 10.76 7.45 8.76
CA TYR A 17 9.91 7.98 7.71
C TYR A 17 10.74 8.23 6.44
N PRO A 18 10.21 7.91 5.25
CA PRO A 18 10.97 8.02 4.00
C PRO A 18 11.41 9.44 3.66
N SER A 19 12.50 9.53 2.90
CA SER A 19 13.01 10.78 2.36
C SER A 19 12.11 11.31 1.24
N GLU A 20 12.35 12.56 0.80
CA GLU A 20 11.51 13.22 -0.19
C GLU A 20 11.48 12.55 -1.56
N ASP A 21 12.50 11.79 -1.89
CA ASP A 21 12.59 11.10 -3.18
C ASP A 21 11.99 9.69 -3.19
N TYR A 22 11.35 9.31 -2.09
CA TYR A 22 10.73 7.99 -1.95
C TYR A 22 9.45 7.88 -2.79
N CYS A 23 9.22 6.70 -3.34
CA CYS A 23 7.99 6.38 -4.06
C CYS A 23 7.32 5.17 -3.44
N CYS A 24 5.99 5.14 -3.46
CA CYS A 24 5.25 3.99 -2.97
C CYS A 24 5.64 2.75 -3.78
N PRO A 25 6.04 1.65 -3.13
CA PRO A 25 6.47 0.44 -3.84
C PRO A 25 5.37 -0.27 -4.62
N ILE A 26 4.11 0.09 -4.38
CA ILE A 26 2.98 -0.55 -5.08
C ILE A 26 2.53 0.28 -6.27
N CYS A 27 2.22 1.58 -6.06
CA CYS A 27 1.69 2.43 -7.12
C CYS A 27 2.71 3.41 -7.72
N GLU A 28 3.90 3.46 -7.16
CA GLU A 28 5.01 4.32 -7.60
C GLU A 28 4.77 5.84 -7.45
N ARG A 29 3.69 6.25 -6.78
CA ARG A 29 3.45 7.67 -6.49
C ARG A 29 4.50 8.23 -5.54
N ASP A 30 4.93 9.47 -5.80
CA ASP A 30 5.84 10.19 -4.91
C ASP A 30 5.05 11.05 -3.90
N ILE A 31 5.77 11.74 -3.02
CA ILE A 31 5.14 12.56 -1.98
C ILE A 31 4.29 13.70 -2.56
N LYS A 32 4.69 14.26 -3.69
CA LYS A 32 3.93 15.32 -4.34
C LYS A 32 2.58 14.81 -4.84
N GLU A 33 2.58 13.62 -5.44
CA GLU A 33 1.37 13.00 -5.95
C GLU A 33 0.40 12.63 -4.84
N ILE A 34 0.88 12.07 -3.72
CA ILE A 34 0.00 11.73 -2.60
C ILE A 34 -0.49 12.98 -1.86
N SER A 35 0.27 14.08 -1.90
CA SER A 35 -0.10 15.34 -1.26
C SER A 35 -1.25 16.05 -1.98
N GLN A 36 -1.54 15.71 -3.22
CA GLN A 36 -2.63 16.30 -4.00
C GLN A 36 -4.02 15.99 -3.46
N TYR A 37 -4.15 15.01 -2.58
CA TYR A 37 -5.45 14.62 -2.03
C TYR A 37 -6.00 15.61 -1.00
N GLY A 38 -5.24 16.62 -0.62
CA GLY A 38 -5.71 17.74 0.18
C GLY A 38 -5.98 17.48 1.65
N GLN A 39 -5.93 16.23 2.10
CA GLN A 39 -6.13 15.87 3.50
C GLN A 39 -4.82 15.42 4.12
N VAL A 40 -4.53 15.92 5.31
CA VAL A 40 -3.25 15.61 5.99
C VAL A 40 -3.03 14.10 6.13
N LYS A 41 -4.08 13.34 6.48
CA LYS A 41 -3.97 11.89 6.62
C LYS A 41 -3.59 11.19 5.32
N LEU A 42 -4.15 11.66 4.18
CA LEU A 42 -3.93 11.07 2.87
C LEU A 42 -2.59 11.47 2.26
N SER A 43 -2.00 12.53 2.78
CA SER A 43 -0.77 13.12 2.26
C SER A 43 0.50 12.60 2.93
N LYS A 44 0.40 11.52 3.69
CA LYS A 44 1.53 10.93 4.41
C LYS A 44 1.69 9.47 4.06
N TRP A 45 2.93 9.00 4.11
CA TRP A 45 3.21 7.58 4.00
C TRP A 45 2.64 6.83 5.21
N VAL A 46 2.09 5.65 4.97
CA VAL A 46 1.54 4.78 5.99
C VAL A 46 2.55 3.68 6.28
N LEU A 47 2.87 3.48 7.55
CA LEU A 47 3.69 2.35 7.95
C LEU A 47 2.85 1.08 7.82
N ASP A 48 3.27 0.18 6.95
CA ASP A 48 2.60 -1.09 6.73
C ASP A 48 3.38 -2.22 7.41
N HIS A 49 2.65 -3.13 8.03
CA HIS A 49 3.24 -4.25 8.73
C HIS A 49 2.37 -5.50 8.61
N CYS A 50 3.00 -6.65 8.77
CA CYS A 50 2.28 -7.92 8.78
C CYS A 50 1.60 -8.10 10.14
N HIS A 51 0.28 -8.29 10.14
CA HIS A 51 -0.49 -8.45 11.37
C HIS A 51 -0.23 -9.79 12.07
N HIS A 52 0.24 -10.79 11.34
CA HIS A 52 0.54 -12.11 11.92
C HIS A 52 1.89 -12.16 12.60
N THR A 53 2.91 -11.58 11.97
CA THR A 53 4.28 -11.62 12.49
C THR A 53 4.68 -10.31 13.17
N GLU A 54 3.89 -9.26 13.04
CA GLU A 54 4.16 -7.92 13.56
C GLU A 54 5.46 -7.33 13.01
N THR A 55 5.86 -7.72 11.81
CA THR A 55 7.07 -7.25 11.16
C THR A 55 6.77 -6.16 10.14
N PHE A 56 7.68 -5.21 10.01
CA PHE A 56 7.58 -4.12 9.04
C PHE A 56 7.61 -4.67 7.62
N ARG A 57 6.68 -4.19 6.77
CA ARG A 57 6.67 -4.52 5.34
C ARG A 57 7.12 -3.36 4.47
N GLY A 58 6.78 -2.14 4.83
CA GLY A 58 7.19 -0.97 4.07
C GLY A 58 6.36 0.26 4.40
N TRP A 59 6.75 1.39 3.81
CA TRP A 59 5.95 2.60 3.83
C TRP A 59 5.21 2.66 2.50
N ILE A 60 3.90 2.77 2.53
CA ILE A 60 3.05 2.81 1.33
C ILE A 60 2.09 3.99 1.40
N CYS A 61 1.50 4.36 0.27
CA CYS A 61 0.52 5.44 0.28
C CYS A 61 -0.82 4.96 0.85
N HIS A 62 -1.65 5.91 1.26
CA HIS A 62 -2.95 5.62 1.88
C HIS A 62 -3.84 4.78 0.96
N HIS A 63 -3.89 5.10 -0.33
CA HIS A 63 -4.72 4.35 -1.29
C HIS A 63 -4.32 2.89 -1.40
N CYS A 64 -3.02 2.62 -1.45
CA CYS A 64 -2.55 1.23 -1.52
C CYS A 64 -2.82 0.49 -0.22
N ASN A 65 -2.66 1.16 0.92
CA ASN A 65 -2.99 0.58 2.22
C ASN A 65 -4.47 0.22 2.31
N THR A 66 -5.34 1.11 1.87
CA THR A 66 -6.79 0.87 1.84
C THR A 66 -7.14 -0.26 0.88
N GLY A 67 -6.50 -0.29 -0.29
CA GLY A 67 -6.70 -1.35 -1.28
C GLY A 67 -6.35 -2.72 -0.73
N LEU A 68 -5.19 -2.85 -0.09
CA LEU A 68 -4.79 -4.12 0.53
C LEU A 68 -5.75 -4.52 1.65
N GLY A 69 -6.21 -3.55 2.43
CA GLY A 69 -7.20 -3.78 3.49
C GLY A 69 -8.53 -4.29 2.93
N GLY A 70 -8.94 -3.79 1.77
CA GLY A 70 -10.13 -4.27 1.06
C GLY A 70 -10.04 -5.73 0.69
N PHE A 71 -8.85 -6.23 0.40
CA PHE A 71 -8.59 -7.64 0.13
C PHE A 71 -8.21 -8.42 1.40
N LYS A 72 -8.34 -7.81 2.58
CA LYS A 72 -7.98 -8.44 3.86
C LYS A 72 -6.52 -8.90 3.92
N ASP A 73 -5.63 -8.23 3.19
CA ASP A 73 -4.22 -8.62 3.06
C ASP A 73 -4.04 -10.06 2.56
N ASP A 74 -5.03 -10.60 1.88
CA ASP A 74 -5.03 -11.98 1.41
C ASP A 74 -4.35 -12.07 0.04
N LEU A 75 -3.20 -12.71 -0.01
CA LEU A 75 -2.41 -12.85 -1.25
C LEU A 75 -3.20 -13.55 -2.35
N THR A 76 -3.99 -14.57 -2.01
CA THR A 76 -4.79 -15.32 -2.97
C THR A 76 -5.84 -14.41 -3.63
N LYS A 77 -6.51 -13.56 -2.85
CA LYS A 77 -7.50 -12.62 -3.36
C LYS A 77 -6.85 -11.57 -4.27
N VAL A 78 -5.68 -11.06 -3.88
CA VAL A 78 -4.94 -10.10 -4.71
C VAL A 78 -4.51 -10.74 -6.02
N LYS A 79 -4.04 -11.99 -6.00
CA LYS A 79 -3.69 -12.72 -7.22
C LYS A 79 -4.89 -12.90 -8.13
N ARG A 80 -6.07 -13.18 -7.58
CA ARG A 80 -7.30 -13.31 -8.36
C ARG A 80 -7.67 -11.97 -9.01
N ALA A 81 -7.46 -10.87 -8.31
CA ALA A 81 -7.69 -9.54 -8.87
C ALA A 81 -6.77 -9.28 -10.06
N VAL A 82 -5.50 -9.70 -9.98
CA VAL A 82 -4.56 -9.60 -11.11
C VAL A 82 -5.10 -10.36 -12.32
N ILE A 83 -5.54 -11.60 -12.14
CA ILE A 83 -6.09 -12.43 -13.21
C ILE A 83 -7.33 -11.78 -13.81
N TYR A 84 -8.20 -11.27 -12.96
CA TYR A 84 -9.43 -10.58 -13.37
C TYR A 84 -9.12 -9.39 -14.29
N LEU A 85 -8.17 -8.55 -13.90
CA LEU A 85 -7.76 -7.39 -14.68
C LEU A 85 -7.07 -7.78 -15.99
N LYS A 86 -6.26 -8.83 -15.98
CA LYS A 86 -5.58 -9.34 -17.17
C LYS A 86 -6.57 -9.79 -18.24
N LYS A 87 -7.62 -10.49 -17.85
CA LYS A 87 -8.65 -10.94 -18.79
C LYS A 87 -9.33 -9.77 -19.50
N HIS A 88 -9.61 -8.72 -18.76
CA HIS A 88 -10.21 -7.52 -19.32
C HIS A 88 -9.25 -6.82 -20.29
N LYS A 89 -8.00 -6.72 -19.91
CA LYS A 89 -6.98 -6.10 -20.75
C LYS A 89 -6.78 -6.85 -22.06
N GLU A 90 -6.77 -8.18 -22.02
CA GLU A 90 -6.65 -9.03 -23.20
C GLU A 90 -7.81 -8.78 -24.17
N LYS A 91 -9.04 -8.64 -23.66
CA LYS A 91 -10.21 -8.31 -24.49
C LYS A 91 -10.08 -6.95 -25.11
N MET A 92 -9.58 -5.95 -24.39
CA MET A 92 -9.35 -4.62 -24.93
C MET A 92 -8.30 -4.62 -26.03
N ASP A 93 -7.23 -5.37 -25.84
CA ASP A 93 -6.17 -5.50 -26.84
C ASP A 93 -6.69 -6.16 -28.13
N GLU A 94 -7.55 -7.18 -28.01
CA GLU A 94 -8.20 -7.84 -29.14
C GLU A 94 -9.09 -6.87 -29.93
N ILE A 95 -9.85 -6.03 -29.23
CA ILE A 95 -10.75 -5.05 -29.85
C ILE A 95 -9.96 -3.97 -30.57
N ASN A 96 -8.81 -3.57 -30.04
CA ASN A 96 -7.98 -2.49 -30.58
C ASN A 96 -7.02 -2.94 -31.68
N THR A 97 -6.92 -4.22 -31.92
CA THR A 97 -6.11 -4.77 -33.00
C THR A 97 -6.97 -5.08 -34.21
#